data_de3c9314bea222b7ce2dd2f438ecff38
#
_entry.id   de3c9314bea222b7ce2dd2f438ecff38
#
_cell.length_a   1.000
_cell.length_b   1.000
_cell.length_c   1.000
_cell.angle_alpha   90.00
_cell.angle_beta   90.00
_cell.angle_gamma   90.00
#
_symmetry.space_group_name_H-M   'P 1'
#
loop_
_entity.id
_entity.type
_entity.pdbx_description
1 polymer ?
#
loop_
_entity_poly.entity_id
_entity_poly.type
_entity_poly.pdbx_seq_one_letter_code
_entity_poly.pdbx_strand_id
1 'polypeptide(L)'
;LKTNPSWGEVETYRKIIEHQKNADVDVFCRLYQKSGYHMRLPELANYISLPKIENYLEKQEKLRPEVPEDRRADMILGDWLDYLKTCKKLGYDMKEDRILRPKDLGTAHEETAVLAKEKEQEITREGIQKRAKEAQKYAWEQDGFLIRPIATLKELVAEGTKLKHCVAGYASSYAEGRCKLFCIRKKSEPDTPYYTLELGKNDRLVQCRGYRNDIENGYKMQKEVEKFVEQWMSKVVNPKKKKKERIKVNAA
;
A
#
# COMPACT_ATOMS: atom_id res chain seq x y z
N LEU A 1 9.60 -4.73 -40.40
CA LEU A 1 10.76 -4.15 -39.73
C LEU A 1 11.72 -3.61 -40.80
N LYS A 2 12.49 -2.55 -40.48
CA LYS A 2 13.52 -1.99 -41.38
C LYS A 2 14.47 -3.10 -41.83
N THR A 3 15.22 -2.86 -42.95
CA THR A 3 16.21 -3.78 -43.47
C THR A 3 17.29 -4.20 -42.46
N ASN A 4 17.46 -3.44 -41.38
CA ASN A 4 18.37 -3.77 -40.27
C ASN A 4 17.79 -3.28 -38.94
N PRO A 5 16.76 -3.97 -38.36
CA PRO A 5 16.15 -3.56 -37.10
C PRO A 5 17.12 -3.74 -35.93
N SER A 6 17.04 -2.84 -34.93
CA SER A 6 17.77 -3.05 -33.67
C SER A 6 17.21 -4.27 -32.92
N TRP A 7 18.04 -4.86 -32.08
CA TRP A 7 17.60 -5.98 -31.22
C TRP A 7 16.38 -5.59 -30.36
N GLY A 8 16.34 -4.34 -29.85
CA GLY A 8 15.22 -3.80 -29.08
C GLY A 8 13.92 -3.73 -29.88
N GLU A 9 13.96 -3.35 -31.17
CA GLU A 9 12.79 -3.35 -32.06
C GLU A 9 12.25 -4.77 -32.24
N VAL A 10 13.13 -5.72 -32.52
CA VAL A 10 12.76 -7.14 -32.72
C VAL A 10 12.12 -7.71 -31.45
N GLU A 11 12.74 -7.51 -30.30
CA GLU A 11 12.26 -8.04 -29.02
C GLU A 11 10.93 -7.39 -28.61
N THR A 12 10.76 -6.09 -28.81
CA THR A 12 9.50 -5.38 -28.54
C THR A 12 8.37 -5.88 -29.42
N TYR A 13 8.63 -6.03 -30.75
CA TYR A 13 7.64 -6.55 -31.67
C TYR A 13 7.27 -8.01 -31.35
N ARG A 14 8.26 -8.85 -30.99
CA ARG A 14 8.04 -10.23 -30.56
C ARG A 14 7.04 -10.32 -29.40
N LYS A 15 7.20 -9.49 -28.37
CA LYS A 15 6.27 -9.44 -27.24
C LYS A 15 4.86 -9.02 -27.64
N ILE A 16 4.72 -8.17 -28.64
CA ILE A 16 3.41 -7.73 -29.14
C ILE A 16 2.71 -8.86 -29.89
N ILE A 17 3.41 -9.58 -30.76
CA ILE A 17 2.80 -10.66 -31.55
C ILE A 17 2.42 -11.88 -30.71
N GLU A 18 2.94 -12.05 -29.51
CA GLU A 18 2.47 -13.06 -28.56
C GLU A 18 0.98 -12.88 -28.22
N HIS A 19 0.50 -11.64 -28.21
CA HIS A 19 -0.90 -11.28 -27.91
C HIS A 19 -1.70 -10.88 -29.15
N GLN A 20 -1.06 -10.32 -30.16
CA GLN A 20 -1.65 -9.86 -31.42
C GLN A 20 -0.94 -10.52 -32.61
N LYS A 21 -1.30 -11.76 -32.92
CA LYS A 21 -0.63 -12.58 -33.96
C LYS A 21 -0.48 -11.88 -35.32
N ASN A 22 -1.42 -10.99 -35.67
CA ASN A 22 -1.46 -10.25 -36.93
C ASN A 22 -1.15 -8.75 -36.70
N ALA A 23 -0.29 -8.41 -35.74
CA ALA A 23 0.11 -7.03 -35.49
C ALA A 23 0.75 -6.43 -36.74
N ASP A 24 0.26 -5.25 -37.16
CA ASP A 24 0.78 -4.52 -38.31
C ASP A 24 2.18 -4.00 -38.01
N VAL A 25 3.16 -4.46 -38.81
CA VAL A 25 4.57 -4.13 -38.62
C VAL A 25 4.88 -2.66 -38.96
N ASP A 26 4.17 -2.08 -39.93
CA ASP A 26 4.40 -0.69 -40.32
C ASP A 26 3.87 0.27 -39.24
N VAL A 27 2.70 -0.03 -38.68
CA VAL A 27 2.15 0.67 -37.53
C VAL A 27 3.09 0.55 -36.32
N PHE A 28 3.61 -0.65 -36.07
CA PHE A 28 4.58 -0.86 -35.02
C PHE A 28 5.83 0.02 -35.21
N CYS A 29 6.39 0.05 -36.41
CA CYS A 29 7.59 0.84 -36.69
C CYS A 29 7.36 2.34 -36.45
N ARG A 30 6.21 2.89 -36.86
CA ARG A 30 5.86 4.29 -36.61
C ARG A 30 5.72 4.60 -35.11
N LEU A 31 4.98 3.75 -34.38
CA LEU A 31 4.81 3.88 -32.92
C LEU A 31 6.16 3.77 -32.18
N TYR A 32 6.99 2.81 -32.58
CA TYR A 32 8.29 2.59 -31.96
C TYR A 32 9.23 3.79 -32.16
N GLN A 33 9.23 4.41 -33.33
CA GLN A 33 10.03 5.61 -33.59
C GLN A 33 9.55 6.84 -32.85
N LYS A 34 8.23 6.92 -32.62
CA LYS A 34 7.58 8.03 -31.93
C LYS A 34 7.70 7.96 -30.42
N SER A 35 7.78 6.74 -29.86
CA SER A 35 7.85 6.50 -28.43
C SER A 35 9.31 6.30 -27.99
N GLY A 36 9.84 7.16 -27.13
CA GLY A 36 11.18 7.01 -26.55
C GLY A 36 11.35 5.79 -25.63
N TYR A 37 10.23 5.22 -25.12
CA TYR A 37 10.21 4.09 -24.19
C TYR A 37 9.48 2.88 -24.75
N HIS A 38 10.21 1.96 -25.31
CA HIS A 38 9.71 0.76 -25.99
C HIS A 38 8.99 -0.25 -25.09
N MET A 39 9.16 -0.16 -23.77
CA MET A 39 8.57 -1.08 -22.79
C MET A 39 7.06 -0.93 -22.65
N ARG A 40 6.47 0.21 -22.99
CA ARG A 40 5.03 0.50 -22.79
C ARG A 40 4.14 -0.07 -23.90
N LEU A 41 4.63 -0.13 -25.13
CA LEU A 41 3.83 -0.65 -26.26
C LEU A 41 3.37 -2.09 -26.08
N PRO A 42 4.22 -3.05 -25.65
CA PRO A 42 3.75 -4.42 -25.40
C PRO A 42 2.67 -4.51 -24.32
N GLU A 43 2.77 -3.71 -23.26
CA GLU A 43 1.77 -3.72 -22.20
C GLU A 43 0.43 -3.14 -22.68
N LEU A 44 0.44 -2.06 -23.45
CA LEU A 44 -0.77 -1.49 -24.07
C LEU A 44 -1.38 -2.43 -25.11
N ALA A 45 -0.55 -3.15 -25.87
CA ALA A 45 -0.99 -4.14 -26.83
C ALA A 45 -1.76 -5.31 -26.22
N ASN A 46 -1.63 -5.55 -24.91
CA ASN A 46 -2.49 -6.51 -24.20
C ASN A 46 -3.96 -6.08 -24.12
N TYR A 47 -4.24 -4.81 -24.28
CA TYR A 47 -5.60 -4.24 -24.17
C TYR A 47 -6.15 -3.78 -25.52
N ILE A 48 -5.29 -3.28 -26.42
CA ILE A 48 -5.70 -2.49 -27.58
C ILE A 48 -4.79 -2.82 -28.76
N SER A 49 -5.37 -2.97 -29.99
CA SER A 49 -4.57 -3.22 -31.19
C SER A 49 -3.71 -2.02 -31.59
N LEU A 50 -2.55 -2.27 -32.22
CA LEU A 50 -1.61 -1.22 -32.62
C LEU A 50 -2.23 -0.07 -33.44
N PRO A 51 -3.11 -0.33 -34.44
CA PRO A 51 -3.76 0.75 -35.16
C PRO A 51 -4.66 1.63 -34.29
N LYS A 52 -5.30 1.03 -33.28
CA LYS A 52 -6.12 1.78 -32.32
C LYS A 52 -5.25 2.58 -31.35
N ILE A 53 -4.06 2.07 -30.98
CA ILE A 53 -3.10 2.79 -30.17
C ILE A 53 -2.60 4.03 -30.94
N GLU A 54 -2.17 3.87 -32.20
CA GLU A 54 -1.71 4.97 -33.05
C GLU A 54 -2.76 6.08 -33.18
N ASN A 55 -3.97 5.71 -33.58
CA ASN A 55 -5.07 6.65 -33.78
C ASN A 55 -5.45 7.39 -32.47
N TYR A 56 -5.45 6.69 -31.33
CA TYR A 56 -5.76 7.30 -30.06
C TYR A 56 -4.63 8.23 -29.58
N LEU A 57 -3.38 7.83 -29.73
CA LEU A 57 -2.22 8.65 -29.43
C LEU A 57 -2.24 9.99 -30.19
N GLU A 58 -2.48 9.95 -31.50
CA GLU A 58 -2.58 11.16 -32.33
C GLU A 58 -3.70 12.12 -31.88
N LYS A 59 -4.83 11.58 -31.41
CA LYS A 59 -5.92 12.39 -30.85
C LYS A 59 -5.52 13.05 -29.54
N GLN A 60 -4.87 12.30 -28.64
CA GLN A 60 -4.44 12.82 -27.34
C GLN A 60 -3.29 13.83 -27.46
N GLU A 61 -2.39 13.69 -28.45
CA GLU A 61 -1.33 14.66 -28.72
C GLU A 61 -1.89 16.06 -29.06
N LYS A 62 -3.01 16.10 -29.77
CA LYS A 62 -3.71 17.37 -30.09
C LYS A 62 -4.31 18.06 -28.86
N LEU A 63 -4.59 17.30 -27.79
CA LEU A 63 -5.14 17.82 -26.53
C LEU A 63 -4.04 18.32 -25.58
N ARG A 64 -2.76 18.05 -25.87
CA ARG A 64 -1.63 18.40 -25.01
C ARG A 64 -0.56 19.23 -25.74
N PRO A 65 -0.91 20.38 -26.36
CA PRO A 65 0.03 21.20 -27.10
C PRO A 65 1.14 21.80 -26.23
N GLU A 66 0.92 21.92 -24.92
CA GLU A 66 1.87 22.44 -23.94
C GLU A 66 3.05 21.48 -23.68
N VAL A 67 2.90 20.17 -23.97
CA VAL A 67 3.98 19.21 -23.81
C VAL A 67 4.92 19.27 -25.02
N PRO A 68 6.25 19.33 -24.82
CA PRO A 68 7.22 19.29 -25.91
C PRO A 68 7.03 18.07 -26.81
N GLU A 69 7.12 18.27 -28.13
CA GLU A 69 6.80 17.26 -29.15
C GLU A 69 7.62 15.97 -28.98
N ASP A 70 8.90 16.11 -28.65
CA ASP A 70 9.85 15.01 -28.45
C ASP A 70 9.53 14.11 -27.24
N ARG A 71 8.72 14.58 -26.30
CA ARG A 71 8.31 13.83 -25.08
C ARG A 71 6.83 13.49 -25.05
N ARG A 72 6.03 14.12 -25.92
CA ARG A 72 4.56 14.06 -25.85
C ARG A 72 4.02 12.65 -25.98
N ALA A 73 4.47 11.91 -26.97
CA ALA A 73 4.04 10.53 -27.20
C ALA A 73 4.39 9.62 -26.01
N ASP A 74 5.59 9.73 -25.49
CA ASP A 74 6.06 8.92 -24.36
C ASP A 74 5.25 9.20 -23.07
N MET A 75 5.00 10.48 -22.78
CA MET A 75 4.19 10.87 -21.64
C MET A 75 2.75 10.34 -21.76
N ILE A 76 2.12 10.49 -22.92
CA ILE A 76 0.74 10.01 -23.16
C ILE A 76 0.67 8.49 -23.02
N LEU A 77 1.61 7.74 -23.58
CA LEU A 77 1.64 6.28 -23.43
C LEU A 77 1.85 5.85 -21.99
N GLY A 78 2.64 6.60 -21.23
CA GLY A 78 2.84 6.39 -19.79
C GLY A 78 1.56 6.60 -18.99
N ASP A 79 0.96 7.78 -19.11
CA ASP A 79 -0.27 8.14 -18.42
C ASP A 79 -1.41 7.18 -18.79
N TRP A 80 -1.47 6.76 -20.06
CA TRP A 80 -2.48 5.83 -20.51
C TRP A 80 -2.33 4.45 -19.87
N LEU A 81 -1.11 3.93 -19.80
CA LEU A 81 -0.85 2.65 -19.16
C LEU A 81 -1.16 2.70 -17.66
N ASP A 82 -0.78 3.78 -16.98
CA ASP A 82 -1.06 3.96 -15.55
C ASP A 82 -2.56 4.13 -15.29
N TYR A 83 -3.27 4.84 -16.16
CA TYR A 83 -4.72 4.94 -16.15
C TYR A 83 -5.38 3.55 -16.27
N LEU A 84 -4.98 2.74 -17.27
CA LEU A 84 -5.55 1.40 -17.47
C LEU A 84 -5.27 0.47 -16.29
N LYS A 85 -4.06 0.50 -15.73
CA LYS A 85 -3.71 -0.23 -14.50
C LYS A 85 -4.58 0.19 -13.32
N THR A 86 -4.83 1.49 -13.20
CA THR A 86 -5.70 2.04 -12.16
C THR A 86 -7.15 1.65 -12.34
N CYS A 87 -7.70 1.72 -13.57
CA CYS A 87 -9.04 1.26 -13.90
C CYS A 87 -9.24 -0.22 -13.54
N LYS A 88 -8.26 -1.07 -13.87
CA LYS A 88 -8.27 -2.49 -13.50
C LYS A 88 -8.29 -2.69 -11.98
N LYS A 89 -7.47 -1.94 -11.23
CA LYS A 89 -7.44 -1.95 -9.76
C LYS A 89 -8.77 -1.51 -9.15
N LEU A 90 -9.44 -0.55 -9.78
CA LEU A 90 -10.75 -0.06 -9.37
C LEU A 90 -11.90 -1.03 -9.73
N GLY A 91 -11.66 -2.02 -10.60
CA GLY A 91 -12.64 -3.02 -11.01
C GLY A 91 -13.48 -2.59 -12.21
N TYR A 92 -12.99 -1.65 -13.04
CA TYR A 92 -13.67 -1.26 -14.27
C TYR A 92 -13.67 -2.39 -15.31
N ASP A 93 -14.70 -2.42 -16.15
CA ASP A 93 -14.77 -3.41 -17.23
C ASP A 93 -13.79 -3.03 -18.35
N MET A 94 -12.68 -3.76 -18.41
CA MET A 94 -11.62 -3.55 -19.40
C MET A 94 -11.99 -4.01 -20.82
N LYS A 95 -13.24 -4.39 -21.07
CA LYS A 95 -13.77 -4.66 -22.42
C LYS A 95 -14.46 -3.44 -23.01
N GLU A 96 -14.83 -2.47 -22.19
CA GLU A 96 -15.49 -1.25 -22.64
C GLU A 96 -14.53 -0.29 -23.32
N ASP A 97 -14.81 0.06 -24.58
CA ASP A 97 -13.96 0.95 -25.38
C ASP A 97 -13.82 2.35 -24.75
N ARG A 98 -14.86 2.86 -24.07
CA ARG A 98 -14.84 4.13 -23.34
C ARG A 98 -13.88 4.12 -22.14
N ILE A 99 -13.65 2.96 -21.53
CA ILE A 99 -12.66 2.77 -20.47
C ILE A 99 -11.26 2.64 -21.06
N LEU A 100 -11.12 1.86 -22.14
CA LEU A 100 -9.83 1.68 -22.78
C LEU A 100 -9.30 2.97 -23.43
N ARG A 101 -10.21 3.82 -23.97
CA ARG A 101 -9.88 5.03 -24.74
C ARG A 101 -10.79 6.20 -24.34
N PRO A 102 -10.63 6.78 -23.16
CA PRO A 102 -11.42 7.93 -22.74
C PRO A 102 -11.22 9.12 -23.70
N LYS A 103 -12.21 10.02 -23.78
CA LYS A 103 -12.12 11.18 -24.68
C LYS A 103 -10.94 12.06 -24.37
N ASP A 104 -10.72 12.34 -23.10
CA ASP A 104 -9.58 13.07 -22.54
C ASP A 104 -8.87 12.19 -21.53
N LEU A 105 -7.68 11.73 -21.89
CA LEU A 105 -6.87 10.86 -21.05
C LEU A 105 -6.36 11.58 -19.80
N GLY A 106 -6.00 12.87 -19.93
CA GLY A 106 -5.48 13.63 -18.81
C GLY A 106 -6.50 13.70 -17.67
N THR A 107 -7.69 14.18 -17.98
CA THR A 107 -8.80 14.25 -17.03
C THR A 107 -9.14 12.87 -16.45
N ALA A 108 -9.28 11.84 -17.29
CA ALA A 108 -9.61 10.49 -16.84
C ALA A 108 -8.54 9.89 -15.93
N HIS A 109 -7.26 10.14 -16.22
CA HIS A 109 -6.13 9.69 -15.40
C HIS A 109 -6.15 10.35 -14.02
N GLU A 110 -6.34 11.67 -13.96
CA GLU A 110 -6.44 12.41 -12.70
C GLU A 110 -7.62 11.93 -11.84
N GLU A 111 -8.81 11.83 -12.43
CA GLU A 111 -10.02 11.36 -11.73
C GLU A 111 -9.86 9.95 -11.16
N THR A 112 -9.33 9.02 -11.95
CA THR A 112 -9.12 7.64 -11.48
C THR A 112 -8.02 7.54 -10.41
N ALA A 113 -7.00 8.37 -10.47
CA ALA A 113 -5.96 8.44 -9.45
C ALA A 113 -6.52 8.89 -8.09
N VAL A 114 -7.41 9.90 -8.08
CA VAL A 114 -8.12 10.35 -6.87
C VAL A 114 -8.98 9.23 -6.30
N LEU A 115 -9.81 8.58 -7.14
CA LEU A 115 -10.67 7.47 -6.70
C LEU A 115 -9.89 6.28 -6.14
N ALA A 116 -8.75 5.94 -6.75
CA ALA A 116 -7.90 4.86 -6.26
C ALA A 116 -7.30 5.18 -4.89
N LYS A 117 -6.87 6.43 -4.67
CA LYS A 117 -6.35 6.90 -3.39
C LYS A 117 -7.40 6.87 -2.29
N GLU A 118 -8.63 7.31 -2.59
CA GLU A 118 -9.74 7.27 -1.64
C GLU A 118 -10.08 5.84 -1.24
N LYS A 119 -10.20 4.93 -2.22
CA LYS A 119 -10.45 3.50 -1.98
C LYS A 119 -9.35 2.84 -1.14
N GLU A 120 -8.10 3.17 -1.40
CA GLU A 120 -6.97 2.66 -0.59
C GLU A 120 -7.02 3.14 0.85
N GLN A 121 -7.39 4.41 1.07
CA GLN A 121 -7.58 4.96 2.41
C GLN A 121 -8.75 4.28 3.14
N GLU A 122 -9.85 4.02 2.44
CA GLU A 122 -11.01 3.32 3.01
C GLU A 122 -10.65 1.89 3.44
N ILE A 123 -10.01 1.11 2.56
CA ILE A 123 -9.52 -0.25 2.86
C ILE A 123 -8.58 -0.22 4.07
N THR A 124 -7.70 0.78 4.15
CA THR A 124 -6.79 0.94 5.28
C THR A 124 -7.54 1.23 6.57
N ARG A 125 -8.56 2.10 6.55
CA ARG A 125 -9.40 2.41 7.72
C ARG A 125 -10.14 1.17 8.23
N GLU A 126 -10.80 0.44 7.34
CA GLU A 126 -11.52 -0.79 7.67
C GLU A 126 -10.57 -1.88 8.19
N GLY A 127 -9.42 -2.04 7.56
CA GLY A 127 -8.38 -2.96 7.99
C GLY A 127 -7.91 -2.69 9.42
N ILE A 128 -7.61 -1.43 9.76
CA ILE A 128 -7.21 -1.02 11.11
C ILE A 128 -8.31 -1.35 12.12
N GLN A 129 -9.56 -0.99 11.83
CA GLN A 129 -10.69 -1.28 12.73
C GLN A 129 -10.86 -2.78 12.99
N LYS A 130 -10.75 -3.59 11.94
CA LYS A 130 -10.78 -5.05 12.04
C LYS A 130 -9.66 -5.57 12.93
N ARG A 131 -8.41 -5.14 12.70
CA ARG A 131 -7.26 -5.58 13.51
C ARG A 131 -7.36 -5.12 14.97
N ALA A 132 -7.86 -3.92 15.20
CA ALA A 132 -8.10 -3.42 16.55
C ALA A 132 -9.11 -4.29 17.31
N LYS A 133 -10.23 -4.67 16.67
CA LYS A 133 -11.21 -5.60 17.26
C LYS A 133 -10.58 -6.96 17.59
N GLU A 134 -9.81 -7.55 16.68
CA GLU A 134 -9.11 -8.81 16.89
C GLU A 134 -8.09 -8.74 18.04
N ALA A 135 -7.43 -7.59 18.20
CA ALA A 135 -6.42 -7.35 19.23
C ALA A 135 -6.99 -6.88 20.57
N GLN A 136 -8.30 -6.62 20.68
CA GLN A 136 -8.93 -6.14 21.90
C GLN A 136 -8.73 -7.08 23.12
N LYS A 137 -8.56 -8.37 22.87
CA LYS A 137 -8.22 -9.36 23.92
C LYS A 137 -6.89 -9.07 24.64
N TYR A 138 -6.03 -8.23 24.08
CA TYR A 138 -4.78 -7.81 24.69
C TYR A 138 -4.89 -6.50 25.48
N ALA A 139 -6.07 -5.87 25.50
CA ALA A 139 -6.29 -4.68 26.33
C ALA A 139 -6.13 -5.02 27.80
N TRP A 140 -5.44 -4.15 28.55
CA TRP A 140 -5.12 -4.38 29.95
C TRP A 140 -4.83 -3.09 30.70
N GLU A 141 -5.06 -3.11 32.01
CA GLU A 141 -4.80 -1.98 32.88
C GLU A 141 -4.12 -2.45 34.16
N GLN A 142 -3.06 -1.80 34.55
CA GLN A 142 -2.39 -2.02 35.85
C GLN A 142 -1.43 -0.87 36.19
N ASP A 143 -1.18 -0.68 37.49
CA ASP A 143 -0.14 0.23 38.02
C ASP A 143 -0.21 1.67 37.45
N GLY A 144 -1.42 2.18 37.24
CA GLY A 144 -1.63 3.56 36.73
C GLY A 144 -1.54 3.68 35.19
N PHE A 145 -1.31 2.58 34.46
CA PHE A 145 -1.27 2.54 33.02
C PHE A 145 -2.40 1.72 32.43
N LEU A 146 -2.74 2.03 31.18
CA LEU A 146 -3.58 1.20 30.31
C LEU A 146 -2.89 0.98 28.99
N ILE A 147 -3.10 -0.19 28.40
CA ILE A 147 -2.71 -0.54 27.03
C ILE A 147 -3.91 -1.06 26.28
N ARG A 148 -4.08 -0.61 25.06
CA ARG A 148 -5.13 -1.07 24.13
C ARG A 148 -4.69 -0.97 22.69
N PRO A 149 -5.30 -1.72 21.76
CA PRO A 149 -5.01 -1.55 20.33
C PRO A 149 -5.40 -0.16 19.84
N ILE A 150 -4.66 0.36 18.88
CA ILE A 150 -4.98 1.59 18.17
C ILE A 150 -6.20 1.30 17.28
N ALA A 151 -7.30 2.01 17.52
CA ALA A 151 -8.61 1.67 16.96
C ALA A 151 -8.89 2.27 15.57
N THR A 152 -8.27 3.39 15.24
CA THR A 152 -8.56 4.12 14.00
C THR A 152 -7.31 4.68 13.33
N LEU A 153 -7.38 4.92 12.03
CA LEU A 153 -6.31 5.61 11.29
C LEU A 153 -6.06 7.01 11.85
N LYS A 154 -7.13 7.74 12.26
CA LYS A 154 -7.01 9.06 12.88
C LYS A 154 -6.20 9.00 14.18
N GLU A 155 -6.47 8.00 15.02
CA GLU A 155 -5.71 7.79 16.25
C GLU A 155 -4.24 7.47 15.95
N LEU A 156 -3.98 6.57 15.00
CA LEU A 156 -2.61 6.21 14.59
C LEU A 156 -1.80 7.43 14.12
N VAL A 157 -2.42 8.31 13.33
CA VAL A 157 -1.81 9.57 12.89
C VAL A 157 -1.56 10.49 14.08
N ALA A 158 -2.51 10.59 15.00
CA ALA A 158 -2.35 11.42 16.21
C ALA A 158 -1.20 10.93 17.11
N GLU A 159 -1.00 9.60 17.24
CA GLU A 159 0.17 9.02 17.92
C GLU A 159 1.48 9.53 17.32
N GLY A 160 1.65 9.36 16.00
CA GLY A 160 2.85 9.80 15.29
C GLY A 160 3.11 11.30 15.44
N THR A 161 2.07 12.10 15.32
CA THR A 161 2.16 13.57 15.43
C THR A 161 2.52 14.02 16.85
N LYS A 162 1.83 13.49 17.86
CA LYS A 162 2.02 13.88 19.26
C LYS A 162 3.34 13.36 19.83
N LEU A 163 3.69 12.11 19.53
CA LEU A 163 4.93 11.50 20.02
C LEU A 163 6.14 11.79 19.12
N LYS A 164 5.96 12.49 18.00
CA LYS A 164 7.02 12.86 17.05
C LYS A 164 7.85 11.66 16.57
N HIS A 165 7.16 10.59 16.15
CA HIS A 165 7.77 9.40 15.55
C HIS A 165 6.95 8.86 14.37
N CYS A 166 7.53 7.94 13.59
CA CYS A 166 7.01 7.53 12.27
C CYS A 166 5.90 6.47 12.29
N VAL A 167 5.21 6.25 13.41
CA VAL A 167 4.21 5.17 13.52
C VAL A 167 3.06 5.29 12.50
N ALA A 168 2.71 6.49 12.05
CA ALA A 168 1.70 6.69 11.02
C ALA A 168 2.04 5.96 9.70
N GLY A 169 3.33 5.78 9.38
CA GLY A 169 3.80 5.02 8.23
C GLY A 169 3.51 3.51 8.30
N TYR A 170 3.12 3.00 9.47
CA TYR A 170 2.77 1.58 9.65
C TYR A 170 1.28 1.27 9.35
N ALA A 171 0.49 2.25 8.91
CA ALA A 171 -0.95 2.11 8.70
C ALA A 171 -1.32 0.90 7.81
N SER A 172 -0.70 0.77 6.64
CA SER A 172 -0.94 -0.36 5.72
C SER A 172 -0.50 -1.70 6.34
N SER A 173 0.66 -1.73 6.99
CA SER A 173 1.17 -2.95 7.65
C SER A 173 0.24 -3.42 8.77
N TYR A 174 -0.31 -2.49 9.54
CA TYR A 174 -1.29 -2.78 10.59
C TYR A 174 -2.62 -3.25 9.99
N ALA A 175 -3.17 -2.53 9.01
CA ALA A 175 -4.40 -2.90 8.33
C ALA A 175 -4.34 -4.31 7.72
N GLU A 176 -3.22 -4.69 7.14
CA GLU A 176 -2.98 -6.00 6.54
C GLU A 176 -2.63 -7.09 7.58
N GLY A 177 -2.46 -6.74 8.85
CA GLY A 177 -2.14 -7.69 9.93
C GLY A 177 -0.68 -8.17 9.92
N ARG A 178 0.24 -7.42 9.30
CA ARG A 178 1.67 -7.71 9.37
C ARG A 178 2.27 -7.38 10.74
N CYS A 179 1.66 -6.44 11.46
CA CYS A 179 1.98 -6.11 12.85
C CYS A 179 0.70 -5.83 13.65
N LYS A 180 0.82 -5.67 14.96
CA LYS A 180 -0.23 -5.21 15.86
C LYS A 180 0.28 -3.97 16.59
N LEU A 181 -0.52 -2.91 16.58
CA LEU A 181 -0.16 -1.63 17.18
C LEU A 181 -1.04 -1.31 18.37
N PHE A 182 -0.40 -0.91 19.46
CA PHE A 182 -1.04 -0.57 20.72
C PHE A 182 -0.62 0.82 21.17
N CYS A 183 -1.51 1.51 21.84
CA CYS A 183 -1.18 2.72 22.60
C CYS A 183 -1.12 2.41 24.09
N ILE A 184 -0.13 2.98 24.79
CA ILE A 184 -0.06 3.00 26.23
C ILE A 184 -0.42 4.39 26.70
N ARG A 185 -1.24 4.50 27.75
CA ARG A 185 -1.70 5.74 28.35
C ARG A 185 -1.48 5.72 29.86
N LYS A 186 -1.30 6.89 30.46
CA LYS A 186 -1.52 7.05 31.90
C LYS A 186 -3.01 7.06 32.17
N LYS A 187 -3.46 6.36 33.19
CA LYS A 187 -4.89 6.33 33.56
C LYS A 187 -5.43 7.70 33.96
N SER A 188 -4.56 8.58 34.46
CA SER A 188 -4.87 9.97 34.76
C SER A 188 -5.11 10.83 33.51
N GLU A 189 -4.58 10.40 32.35
CA GLU A 189 -4.63 11.13 31.08
C GLU A 189 -4.89 10.17 29.92
N PRO A 190 -6.07 9.52 29.85
CA PRO A 190 -6.34 8.41 28.94
C PRO A 190 -6.36 8.82 27.46
N ASP A 191 -6.56 10.10 27.16
CA ASP A 191 -6.61 10.64 25.81
C ASP A 191 -5.25 11.18 25.33
N THR A 192 -4.27 11.28 26.23
CA THR A 192 -2.93 11.80 25.90
C THR A 192 -2.00 10.67 25.47
N PRO A 193 -1.44 10.68 24.24
CA PRO A 193 -0.43 9.74 23.81
C PRO A 193 0.78 9.73 24.76
N TYR A 194 1.19 8.54 25.18
CA TYR A 194 2.32 8.38 26.10
C TYR A 194 3.39 7.45 25.51
N TYR A 195 3.01 6.24 25.10
CA TYR A 195 3.86 5.31 24.37
C TYR A 195 3.07 4.58 23.29
N THR A 196 3.74 4.23 22.18
CA THR A 196 3.23 3.34 21.15
C THR A 196 4.05 2.05 21.16
N LEU A 197 3.35 0.91 21.09
CA LEU A 197 3.97 -0.42 21.13
C LEU A 197 3.60 -1.22 19.89
N GLU A 198 4.58 -1.91 19.33
CA GLU A 198 4.41 -2.84 18.19
C GLU A 198 4.68 -4.28 18.61
N LEU A 199 3.73 -5.16 18.32
CA LEU A 199 3.96 -6.60 18.29
C LEU A 199 4.04 -7.08 16.84
N GLY A 200 5.00 -7.95 16.56
CA GLY A 200 5.06 -8.71 15.31
C GLY A 200 3.98 -9.80 15.21
N LYS A 201 3.93 -10.49 14.07
CA LYS A 201 2.94 -11.56 13.82
C LYS A 201 2.87 -12.62 14.91
N ASN A 202 3.99 -12.98 15.52
CA ASN A 202 4.12 -14.03 16.52
C ASN A 202 3.98 -13.50 17.95
N ASP A 203 3.32 -12.37 18.14
CA ASP A 203 3.15 -11.72 19.45
C ASP A 203 4.46 -11.42 20.17
N ARG A 204 5.56 -11.25 19.41
CA ARG A 204 6.85 -10.79 19.95
C ARG A 204 6.88 -9.28 20.00
N LEU A 205 7.35 -8.73 21.09
CA LEU A 205 7.62 -7.30 21.21
C LEU A 205 8.69 -6.90 20.18
N VAL A 206 8.34 -5.99 19.27
CA VAL A 206 9.26 -5.44 18.25
C VAL A 206 9.85 -4.13 18.79
N GLN A 207 8.98 -3.22 19.23
CA GLN A 207 9.39 -1.95 19.80
C GLN A 207 8.30 -1.36 20.71
N CYS A 208 8.73 -0.48 21.61
CA CYS A 208 7.86 0.38 22.39
C CYS A 208 8.54 1.73 22.51
N ARG A 209 7.89 2.81 22.03
CA ARG A 209 8.51 4.13 21.87
C ARG A 209 7.61 5.23 22.42
N GLY A 210 8.21 6.11 23.20
CA GLY A 210 7.61 7.34 23.69
C GLY A 210 7.94 8.54 22.80
N TYR A 211 7.87 9.73 23.37
CA TYR A 211 8.15 10.99 22.67
C TYR A 211 9.57 11.01 22.07
N ARG A 212 9.67 11.36 20.77
CA ARG A 212 10.92 11.38 20.00
C ARG A 212 11.73 10.08 20.09
N ASN A 213 11.04 8.94 20.16
CA ASN A 213 11.65 7.61 20.34
C ASN A 213 12.52 7.47 21.61
N ASP A 214 12.18 8.20 22.66
CA ASP A 214 12.93 8.21 23.94
C ASP A 214 14.40 8.66 23.78
N ILE A 215 14.71 9.55 22.83
CA ILE A 215 16.08 10.01 22.55
C ILE A 215 16.73 10.59 23.80
N GLU A 216 15.97 11.32 24.63
CA GLU A 216 16.46 11.93 25.89
C GLU A 216 16.82 10.89 26.96
N ASN A 217 16.29 9.66 26.83
CA ASN A 217 16.59 8.52 27.70
C ASN A 217 17.45 7.45 26.99
N GLY A 218 18.26 7.86 26.00
CA GLY A 218 19.13 6.97 25.24
C GLY A 218 18.39 5.87 24.48
N TYR A 219 17.21 6.20 23.93
CA TYR A 219 16.33 5.28 23.20
C TYR A 219 15.76 4.12 24.03
N LYS A 220 15.74 4.25 25.36
CA LYS A 220 15.18 3.26 26.29
C LYS A 220 13.85 3.74 26.84
N MET A 221 12.92 2.81 27.03
CA MET A 221 11.68 3.10 27.77
C MET A 221 11.98 3.61 29.17
N GLN A 222 11.06 4.39 29.73
CA GLN A 222 11.08 4.71 31.15
C GLN A 222 10.88 3.42 31.96
N LYS A 223 11.59 3.27 33.09
CA LYS A 223 11.59 2.03 33.91
C LYS A 223 10.19 1.56 34.32
N GLU A 224 9.30 2.48 34.63
CA GLU A 224 7.92 2.17 35.00
C GLU A 224 7.12 1.59 33.80
N VAL A 225 7.34 2.10 32.57
CA VAL A 225 6.72 1.59 31.35
C VAL A 225 7.31 0.22 30.99
N GLU A 226 8.62 0.05 31.11
CA GLU A 226 9.30 -1.23 30.89
C GLU A 226 8.73 -2.32 31.78
N LYS A 227 8.60 -2.07 33.10
CA LYS A 227 7.96 -2.97 34.06
C LYS A 227 6.51 -3.29 33.70
N PHE A 228 5.75 -2.29 33.29
CA PHE A 228 4.35 -2.49 32.85
C PHE A 228 4.27 -3.38 31.62
N VAL A 229 5.11 -3.12 30.59
CA VAL A 229 5.16 -3.92 29.35
C VAL A 229 5.59 -5.36 29.63
N GLU A 230 6.59 -5.59 30.48
CA GLU A 230 7.00 -6.95 30.89
C GLU A 230 5.86 -7.72 31.56
N GLN A 231 5.14 -7.08 32.47
CA GLN A 231 3.98 -7.68 33.13
C GLN A 231 2.88 -7.99 32.13
N TRP A 232 2.56 -7.07 31.23
CA TRP A 232 1.57 -7.25 30.18
C TRP A 232 1.95 -8.41 29.26
N MET A 233 3.19 -8.47 28.80
CA MET A 233 3.69 -9.56 27.98
C MET A 233 3.54 -10.92 28.66
N SER A 234 3.85 -11.02 29.96
CA SER A 234 3.82 -12.28 30.71
C SER A 234 2.41 -12.71 31.11
N LYS A 235 1.52 -11.76 31.44
CA LYS A 235 0.18 -12.07 31.99
C LYS A 235 -0.89 -12.14 30.89
N VAL A 236 -0.77 -11.33 29.83
CA VAL A 236 -1.82 -11.14 28.81
C VAL A 236 -1.41 -11.70 27.47
N VAL A 237 -0.23 -11.37 26.97
CA VAL A 237 0.20 -11.78 25.62
C VAL A 237 0.64 -13.25 25.62
N ASN A 238 1.50 -13.63 26.55
CA ASN A 238 2.09 -14.96 26.66
C ASN A 238 1.83 -15.58 28.06
N PRO A 239 0.57 -15.78 28.48
CA PRO A 239 0.30 -16.35 29.79
C PRO A 239 0.87 -17.77 29.85
N LYS A 240 1.76 -18.04 30.82
CA LYS A 240 2.25 -19.40 31.06
C LYS A 240 1.06 -20.31 31.27
N LYS A 241 0.90 -21.35 30.47
CA LYS A 241 -0.13 -22.39 30.68
C LYS A 241 0.09 -22.94 32.09
N LYS A 242 -0.87 -22.74 33.01
CA LYS A 242 -0.85 -23.44 34.28
C LYS A 242 -0.77 -24.94 34.00
N LYS A 243 0.31 -25.62 34.43
CA LYS A 243 0.39 -27.07 34.44
C LYS A 243 -0.84 -27.54 35.18
N LYS A 244 -1.75 -28.27 34.51
CA LYS A 244 -2.80 -29.06 35.20
C LYS A 244 -2.04 -30.04 36.09
N GLU A 245 -2.04 -29.80 37.39
CA GLU A 245 -1.66 -30.80 38.35
C GLU A 245 -2.58 -32.02 38.14
N ARG A 246 -2.01 -33.09 37.63
CA ARG A 246 -2.68 -34.38 37.63
C ARG A 246 -2.83 -34.78 39.11
N ILE A 247 -4.02 -34.62 39.64
CA ILE A 247 -4.41 -35.26 40.90
C ILE A 247 -4.30 -36.76 40.63
N LYS A 248 -3.26 -37.40 41.17
CA LYS A 248 -3.19 -38.86 41.29
C LYS A 248 -4.21 -39.22 42.33
N VAL A 249 -5.38 -39.68 41.90
CA VAL A 249 -6.30 -40.41 42.78
C VAL A 249 -5.65 -41.77 43.01
N ASN A 250 -5.03 -41.94 44.17
CA ASN A 250 -4.66 -43.27 44.66
C ASN A 250 -5.96 -43.99 45.04
N ALA A 251 -6.35 -44.97 44.22
CA ALA A 251 -7.30 -45.97 44.61
C ALA A 251 -6.59 -46.94 45.58
N ALA A 252 -7.10 -47.00 46.80
CA ALA A 252 -6.83 -48.07 47.76
C ALA A 252 -7.68 -49.29 47.41
#